data_da2e94ed25e6265ef39d7e59ae41b9f5
#
_entry.id   da2e94ed25e6265ef39d7e59ae41b9f5
#
_cell.length_a   1.000
_cell.length_b   1.000
_cell.length_c   1.000
_cell.angle_alpha   90.00
_cell.angle_beta   90.00
_cell.angle_gamma   90.00
#
_symmetry.space_group_name_H-M   'P 1'
#
loop_
_entity.id
_entity.type
_entity.pdbx_description
1 polymer ?
#
loop_
_entity_poly.entity_id
_entity_poly.type
_entity_poly.pdbx_seq_one_letter_code
_entity_poly.pdbx_strand_id
1 'polypeptide(L)'
;MNEGGVPSKRSCGNQGDALRVEMERVTDGRLDRIVISHCCGDAIEKYREWPSPTVIISDGPYGVSGYNGDLHSENGLDKWYEPHIEKWTNASTPLTSLWFWNSEVGWATVHPVLVKHGWEYKACNIWDKGMGHVAGNCNTKTIRNLPVVSEVCVHYVKRASFEIDGMPATMQEWLIHEWKRSEIPFKQANEACGVVDAATRKWMGKDRLWYMPPSDAFQKLAAYANENGREDGRPYFSIDGVAPLTGEEWSKMRAKFYCPLGKTNVWSLPQLKGEERLKEGGKVVHNNQKPLCLIKDIISMCSDAGDVVWDPFGGLATAAIASIDMGRSCYSSEIDTDMFRVGRGRIASHIKEPRQFSLGDF
;
A
#
# COMPACT_ATOMS: atom_id res chain seq x y z
N MET A 1 43.60 -20.10 14.29
CA MET A 1 43.49 -18.99 13.33
C MET A 1 42.95 -19.58 12.03
N ASN A 2 41.67 -19.49 11.83
CA ASN A 2 41.02 -19.78 10.57
C ASN A 2 40.04 -18.64 10.37
N GLU A 3 40.42 -17.70 9.53
CA GLU A 3 39.55 -16.63 9.08
C GLU A 3 38.51 -17.23 8.13
N GLY A 4 37.32 -17.43 8.63
CA GLY A 4 36.15 -17.77 7.83
C GLY A 4 35.73 -16.55 7.02
N GLY A 5 36.16 -16.49 5.76
CA GLY A 5 35.73 -15.45 4.82
C GLY A 5 34.22 -15.49 4.65
N VAL A 6 33.59 -14.37 4.97
CA VAL A 6 32.19 -14.08 4.64
C VAL A 6 32.06 -14.12 3.10
N PRO A 7 31.15 -14.92 2.51
CA PRO A 7 30.96 -14.92 1.07
C PRO A 7 30.49 -13.50 0.65
N SER A 8 31.27 -12.85 -0.21
CA SER A 8 30.94 -11.57 -0.79
C SER A 8 29.60 -11.63 -1.50
N LYS A 9 28.66 -10.74 -1.12
CA LYS A 9 27.41 -10.53 -1.85
C LYS A 9 27.73 -10.30 -3.33
N ARG A 10 27.15 -11.10 -4.22
CA ARG A 10 27.05 -10.76 -5.63
C ARG A 10 25.97 -9.69 -5.74
N SER A 11 26.38 -8.42 -5.62
CA SER A 11 25.51 -7.29 -5.99
C SER A 11 25.34 -7.29 -7.51
N CYS A 12 24.16 -6.87 -7.98
CA CYS A 12 23.92 -6.64 -9.41
C CYS A 12 24.98 -5.68 -9.97
N GLY A 13 26.01 -6.25 -10.57
CA GLY A 13 27.02 -5.52 -11.33
C GLY A 13 26.51 -5.31 -12.74
N ASN A 14 26.12 -4.10 -13.03
CA ASN A 14 25.65 -3.47 -14.28
C ASN A 14 24.13 -3.16 -14.32
N GLN A 15 23.84 -1.93 -14.66
CA GLN A 15 22.52 -1.28 -14.82
C GLN A 15 21.63 -1.89 -15.94
N GLY A 16 21.55 -3.20 -16.11
CA GLY A 16 20.93 -3.81 -17.29
C GLY A 16 19.96 -4.97 -17.06
N ASP A 17 19.93 -5.58 -15.88
CA ASP A 17 19.05 -6.72 -15.66
C ASP A 17 17.67 -6.26 -15.15
N ALA A 18 16.71 -6.16 -16.06
CA ALA A 18 15.31 -5.89 -15.77
C ALA A 18 14.42 -6.76 -16.64
N LEU A 19 13.36 -7.28 -16.09
CA LEU A 19 12.22 -7.78 -16.84
C LEU A 19 11.20 -6.65 -16.96
N ARG A 20 10.87 -6.22 -18.17
CA ARG A 20 9.77 -5.33 -18.43
C ARG A 20 8.84 -5.94 -19.46
N VAL A 21 7.60 -6.15 -19.10
CA VAL A 21 6.57 -6.72 -19.98
C VAL A 21 5.36 -5.80 -19.95
N GLU A 22 4.88 -5.44 -21.13
CA GLU A 22 3.61 -4.74 -21.30
C GLU A 22 2.60 -5.74 -21.85
N MET A 23 1.40 -5.76 -21.26
CA MET A 23 0.35 -6.68 -21.67
C MET A 23 -1.02 -6.01 -21.58
N GLU A 24 -1.93 -6.50 -22.38
CA GLU A 24 -3.33 -6.13 -22.31
C GLU A 24 -4.09 -7.17 -21.49
N ARG A 25 -4.91 -6.71 -20.59
CA ARG A 25 -5.79 -7.55 -19.73
C ARG A 25 -7.21 -7.05 -19.82
N VAL A 26 -8.14 -7.97 -19.96
CA VAL A 26 -9.56 -7.67 -19.81
C VAL A 26 -9.95 -7.98 -18.39
N THR A 27 -10.34 -6.94 -17.63
CA THR A 27 -10.81 -7.05 -16.26
C THR A 27 -12.16 -6.35 -16.19
N ASP A 28 -13.19 -7.03 -15.73
CA ASP A 28 -14.58 -6.50 -15.67
C ASP A 28 -15.10 -5.92 -17.01
N GLY A 29 -14.72 -6.57 -18.13
CA GLY A 29 -15.11 -6.13 -19.48
C GLY A 29 -14.36 -4.89 -20.00
N ARG A 30 -13.36 -4.38 -19.28
CA ARG A 30 -12.50 -3.28 -19.65
C ARG A 30 -11.14 -3.82 -20.11
N LEU A 31 -10.64 -3.29 -21.21
CA LEU A 31 -9.28 -3.59 -21.68
C LEU A 31 -8.31 -2.61 -21.03
N ASP A 32 -7.48 -3.10 -20.13
CA ASP A 32 -6.45 -2.31 -19.46
C ASP A 32 -5.06 -2.73 -19.94
N ARG A 33 -4.20 -1.73 -20.20
CA ARG A 33 -2.79 -1.96 -20.50
C ARG A 33 -2.02 -1.89 -19.19
N ILE A 34 -1.38 -2.99 -18.82
CA ILE A 34 -0.58 -3.10 -17.60
C ILE A 34 0.89 -3.31 -17.92
N VAL A 35 1.75 -2.83 -17.01
CA VAL A 35 3.20 -2.95 -17.08
C VAL A 35 3.70 -3.75 -15.88
N ILE A 36 4.43 -4.82 -16.13
CA ILE A 36 5.15 -5.55 -15.09
C ILE A 36 6.64 -5.26 -15.28
N SER A 37 7.22 -4.57 -14.30
CA SER A 37 8.65 -4.22 -14.28
C SER A 37 9.27 -4.82 -13.02
N HIS A 38 10.24 -5.72 -13.19
CA HIS A 38 11.00 -6.33 -12.09
C HIS A 38 12.48 -6.11 -12.36
N CYS A 39 13.12 -5.31 -11.51
CA CYS A 39 14.49 -4.85 -11.70
C CYS A 39 15.44 -5.51 -10.70
N CYS A 40 16.67 -5.77 -11.13
CA CYS A 40 17.76 -6.13 -10.23
C CYS A 40 18.42 -4.85 -9.70
N GLY A 41 18.54 -4.71 -8.36
CA GLY A 41 19.24 -3.60 -7.73
C GLY A 41 18.52 -2.97 -6.55
N ASP A 42 19.09 -1.88 -6.05
CA ASP A 42 18.50 -1.13 -4.95
C ASP A 42 17.27 -0.34 -5.45
N ALA A 43 16.15 -0.51 -4.76
CA ALA A 43 14.91 0.18 -5.07
C ALA A 43 15.02 1.71 -4.97
N ILE A 44 15.89 2.23 -4.09
CA ILE A 44 16.13 3.68 -3.92
C ILE A 44 16.54 4.33 -5.24
N GLU A 45 17.33 3.64 -6.05
CA GLU A 45 17.78 4.13 -7.36
C GLU A 45 16.68 4.08 -8.43
N LYS A 46 15.63 3.27 -8.22
CA LYS A 46 14.57 2.98 -9.19
C LYS A 46 13.32 3.84 -9.02
N TYR A 47 13.01 4.29 -7.81
CA TYR A 47 11.75 5.01 -7.52
C TYR A 47 11.44 6.18 -8.45
N ARG A 48 12.47 6.91 -8.92
CA ARG A 48 12.30 8.05 -9.83
C ARG A 48 11.75 7.67 -11.21
N GLU A 49 11.91 6.38 -11.59
CA GLU A 49 11.50 5.85 -12.89
C GLU A 49 10.10 5.21 -12.82
N TRP A 50 9.59 5.01 -11.62
CA TRP A 50 8.30 4.36 -11.38
C TRP A 50 7.18 5.39 -11.33
N PRO A 51 6.01 5.12 -11.97
CA PRO A 51 4.85 5.98 -11.85
C PRO A 51 4.32 5.96 -10.42
N SER A 52 3.59 7.02 -10.02
CA SER A 52 3.00 7.14 -8.68
C SER A 52 2.19 5.90 -8.30
N PRO A 53 2.40 5.34 -7.10
CA PRO A 53 1.74 4.11 -6.70
C PRO A 53 0.34 4.36 -6.13
N THR A 54 -0.59 3.45 -6.40
CA THR A 54 -1.84 3.32 -5.65
C THR A 54 -1.63 2.42 -4.42
N VAL A 55 -0.80 1.39 -4.56
CA VAL A 55 -0.46 0.47 -3.45
C VAL A 55 1.05 0.30 -3.36
N ILE A 56 1.59 0.42 -2.16
CA ILE A 56 2.98 0.03 -1.84
C ILE A 56 2.92 -1.17 -0.92
N ILE A 57 3.57 -2.28 -1.29
CA ILE A 57 3.73 -3.47 -0.46
C ILE A 57 5.20 -3.53 -0.05
N SER A 58 5.48 -3.29 1.22
CA SER A 58 6.82 -3.27 1.77
C SER A 58 7.06 -4.50 2.63
N ASP A 59 7.79 -5.48 2.11
CA ASP A 59 8.23 -6.70 2.81
C ASP A 59 9.76 -6.73 2.87
N GLY A 60 10.34 -5.64 3.41
CA GLY A 60 11.78 -5.43 3.51
C GLY A 60 12.40 -6.02 4.77
N PRO A 61 13.58 -5.54 5.21
CA PRO A 61 14.29 -6.05 6.38
C PRO A 61 13.48 -5.96 7.67
N TYR A 62 13.58 -7.03 8.48
CA TYR A 62 12.94 -7.13 9.80
C TYR A 62 13.88 -6.85 10.96
N GLY A 63 15.20 -6.73 10.71
CA GLY A 63 16.20 -6.59 11.76
C GLY A 63 16.49 -7.91 12.48
N VAL A 64 16.28 -9.05 11.82
CA VAL A 64 16.48 -10.37 12.40
C VAL A 64 17.79 -10.97 11.90
N SER A 65 18.73 -11.23 12.82
CA SER A 65 20.02 -11.84 12.47
C SER A 65 19.85 -13.24 11.90
N GLY A 66 20.67 -13.60 10.89
CA GLY A 66 20.69 -14.91 10.27
C GLY A 66 19.94 -15.01 8.94
N TYR A 67 19.30 -13.95 8.48
CA TYR A 67 18.69 -13.87 7.16
C TYR A 67 19.57 -13.05 6.21
N ASN A 68 19.81 -13.55 5.00
CA ASN A 68 20.56 -12.83 3.98
C ASN A 68 19.83 -11.52 3.59
N GLY A 69 20.55 -10.40 3.66
CA GLY A 69 19.99 -9.10 3.29
C GLY A 69 19.28 -8.37 4.42
N ASP A 70 19.01 -9.02 5.56
CA ASP A 70 18.42 -8.37 6.72
C ASP A 70 19.48 -7.69 7.59
N LEU A 71 19.05 -6.74 8.42
CA LEU A 71 19.88 -6.14 9.45
C LEU A 71 20.09 -7.14 10.61
N HIS A 72 21.17 -6.96 11.37
CA HIS A 72 21.47 -7.84 12.49
C HIS A 72 20.66 -7.55 13.76
N SER A 73 19.86 -6.48 13.75
CA SER A 73 19.05 -6.02 14.88
C SER A 73 17.95 -5.09 14.38
N GLU A 74 16.84 -5.02 15.09
CA GLU A 74 15.79 -4.02 14.88
C GLU A 74 16.27 -2.59 15.17
N ASN A 75 17.35 -2.46 15.94
CA ASN A 75 17.99 -1.17 16.19
C ASN A 75 18.55 -0.61 14.88
N GLY A 76 18.04 0.56 14.48
CA GLY A 76 18.45 1.24 13.25
C GLY A 76 17.56 0.94 12.04
N LEU A 77 16.49 0.13 12.18
CA LEU A 77 15.48 -0.04 11.13
C LEU A 77 14.83 1.30 10.75
N ASP A 78 14.61 2.18 11.71
CA ASP A 78 14.10 3.54 11.50
C ASP A 78 14.98 4.31 10.49
N LYS A 79 16.29 4.33 10.72
CA LYS A 79 17.26 5.00 9.85
C LYS A 79 17.42 4.31 8.50
N TRP A 80 17.30 2.99 8.48
CA TRP A 80 17.39 2.24 7.24
C TRP A 80 16.17 2.48 6.34
N TYR A 81 14.97 2.52 6.93
CA TYR A 81 13.74 2.76 6.18
C TYR A 81 13.51 4.24 5.83
N GLU A 82 14.07 5.20 6.58
CA GLU A 82 13.78 6.63 6.37
C GLU A 82 14.04 7.11 4.93
N PRO A 83 15.13 6.74 4.22
CA PRO A 83 15.32 7.11 2.81
C PRO A 83 14.25 6.50 1.87
N HIS A 84 13.81 5.27 2.14
CA HIS A 84 12.73 4.65 1.40
C HIS A 84 11.40 5.37 1.64
N ILE A 85 11.07 5.63 2.92
CA ILE A 85 9.84 6.31 3.33
C ILE A 85 9.76 7.71 2.73
N GLU A 86 10.87 8.45 2.68
CA GLU A 86 10.94 9.75 2.02
C GLU A 86 10.59 9.64 0.53
N LYS A 87 11.17 8.67 -0.19
CA LYS A 87 10.87 8.44 -1.62
C LYS A 87 9.42 8.00 -1.83
N TRP A 88 8.91 7.09 -1.01
CA TRP A 88 7.51 6.68 -1.06
C TRP A 88 6.58 7.87 -0.85
N THR A 89 6.88 8.71 0.15
CA THR A 89 6.11 9.91 0.46
C THR A 89 6.05 10.87 -0.73
N ASN A 90 7.20 11.13 -1.36
CA ASN A 90 7.31 12.06 -2.48
C ASN A 90 6.62 11.56 -3.76
N ALA A 91 6.56 10.25 -3.97
CA ALA A 91 5.90 9.64 -5.12
C ALA A 91 4.40 9.39 -4.91
N SER A 92 3.93 9.43 -3.67
CA SER A 92 2.56 9.07 -3.29
C SER A 92 1.58 10.21 -3.47
N THR A 93 0.33 9.84 -3.75
CA THR A 93 -0.83 10.72 -3.75
C THR A 93 -1.77 10.35 -2.58
N PRO A 94 -2.81 11.12 -2.29
CA PRO A 94 -3.80 10.72 -1.28
C PRO A 94 -4.54 9.41 -1.58
N LEU A 95 -4.43 8.90 -2.81
CA LEU A 95 -4.93 7.57 -3.18
C LEU A 95 -4.04 6.42 -2.69
N THR A 96 -2.79 6.71 -2.29
CA THR A 96 -1.79 5.69 -1.99
C THR A 96 -2.03 5.03 -0.64
N SER A 97 -2.08 3.70 -0.66
CA SER A 97 -2.05 2.82 0.52
C SER A 97 -0.68 2.16 0.65
N LEU A 98 -0.12 2.15 1.86
CA LEU A 98 1.10 1.41 2.20
C LEU A 98 0.75 0.23 3.11
N TRP A 99 1.23 -0.96 2.75
CA TRP A 99 1.14 -2.18 3.52
C TRP A 99 2.53 -2.60 3.96
N PHE A 100 2.82 -2.34 5.22
CA PHE A 100 4.15 -2.49 5.81
C PHE A 100 4.24 -3.80 6.60
N TRP A 101 4.93 -4.81 6.05
CA TRP A 101 5.21 -6.08 6.71
C TRP A 101 6.43 -5.97 7.60
N ASN A 102 6.34 -6.49 8.81
CA ASN A 102 7.47 -6.60 9.73
C ASN A 102 7.13 -7.51 10.94
N SER A 103 8.09 -7.66 11.86
CA SER A 103 7.81 -8.07 13.24
C SER A 103 7.11 -6.91 13.99
N GLU A 104 6.48 -7.21 15.11
CA GLU A 104 5.87 -6.20 15.96
C GLU A 104 6.90 -5.17 16.47
N VAL A 105 8.12 -5.61 16.80
CA VAL A 105 9.20 -4.70 17.26
C VAL A 105 9.74 -3.88 16.11
N GLY A 106 9.98 -4.49 14.95
CA GLY A 106 10.45 -3.78 13.77
C GLY A 106 9.45 -2.73 13.30
N TRP A 107 8.15 -3.06 13.28
CA TRP A 107 7.12 -2.08 13.00
C TRP A 107 7.11 -0.93 14.03
N ALA A 108 7.15 -1.25 15.34
CA ALA A 108 7.15 -0.24 16.39
C ALA A 108 8.34 0.74 16.26
N THR A 109 9.49 0.24 15.79
CA THR A 109 10.69 1.06 15.53
C THR A 109 10.49 2.01 14.35
N VAL A 110 9.83 1.56 13.27
CA VAL A 110 9.67 2.34 12.02
C VAL A 110 8.42 3.24 12.06
N HIS A 111 7.40 2.91 12.85
CA HIS A 111 6.14 3.65 12.93
C HIS A 111 6.30 5.17 13.13
N PRO A 112 7.16 5.67 14.04
CA PRO A 112 7.35 7.12 14.22
C PRO A 112 7.84 7.83 12.95
N VAL A 113 8.68 7.17 12.16
CA VAL A 113 9.20 7.73 10.91
C VAL A 113 8.08 7.82 9.86
N LEU A 114 7.26 6.78 9.72
CA LEU A 114 6.10 6.81 8.84
C LEU A 114 5.14 7.96 9.19
N VAL A 115 4.82 8.12 10.48
CA VAL A 115 3.94 9.21 10.94
C VAL A 115 4.56 10.58 10.67
N LYS A 116 5.86 10.77 10.96
CA LYS A 116 6.62 12.00 10.67
C LYS A 116 6.51 12.40 9.19
N HIS A 117 6.53 11.44 8.27
CA HIS A 117 6.42 11.65 6.83
C HIS A 117 4.95 11.72 6.32
N GLY A 118 3.97 11.82 7.22
CA GLY A 118 2.56 12.05 6.87
C GLY A 118 1.79 10.80 6.44
N TRP A 119 2.26 9.62 6.86
CA TRP A 119 1.51 8.38 6.72
C TRP A 119 0.55 8.22 7.90
N GLU A 120 -0.74 8.05 7.60
CA GLU A 120 -1.80 7.86 8.59
C GLU A 120 -2.02 6.38 8.83
N TYR A 121 -1.83 5.94 10.08
CA TYR A 121 -2.14 4.58 10.51
C TYR A 121 -3.63 4.28 10.36
N LYS A 122 -3.96 3.13 9.80
CA LYS A 122 -5.34 2.63 9.65
C LYS A 122 -5.59 1.37 10.47
N ALA A 123 -4.76 0.35 10.32
CA ALA A 123 -4.93 -0.92 11.02
C ALA A 123 -3.60 -1.68 11.13
N CYS A 124 -3.43 -2.39 12.22
CA CYS A 124 -2.45 -3.46 12.34
C CYS A 124 -3.16 -4.79 12.04
N ASN A 125 -2.75 -5.44 10.96
CA ASN A 125 -3.27 -6.75 10.57
C ASN A 125 -2.27 -7.80 11.03
N ILE A 126 -2.77 -8.89 11.61
CA ILE A 126 -1.97 -9.99 12.15
C ILE A 126 -2.09 -11.19 11.22
N TRP A 127 -0.98 -11.60 10.64
CA TRP A 127 -0.93 -12.90 9.98
C TRP A 127 -0.58 -13.97 11.01
N ASP A 128 -1.58 -14.76 11.40
CA ASP A 128 -1.44 -15.92 12.27
C ASP A 128 -1.09 -17.15 11.42
N LYS A 129 0.16 -17.60 11.55
CA LYS A 129 0.70 -18.78 10.85
C LYS A 129 0.32 -20.10 11.54
N GLY A 130 -0.29 -20.01 12.73
CA GLY A 130 -0.69 -21.11 13.56
C GLY A 130 0.48 -21.86 14.23
N MET A 131 0.16 -22.72 15.18
CA MET A 131 1.15 -23.50 15.96
C MET A 131 2.07 -24.37 15.09
N GLY A 132 1.66 -24.76 13.90
CA GLY A 132 2.49 -25.53 12.97
C GLY A 132 3.76 -24.81 12.51
N HIS A 133 3.82 -23.47 12.65
CA HIS A 133 5.01 -22.66 12.34
C HIS A 133 6.19 -22.97 13.28
N VAL A 134 5.91 -23.19 14.56
CA VAL A 134 6.92 -23.43 15.61
C VAL A 134 6.94 -24.90 16.09
N ALA A 135 6.07 -25.75 15.56
CA ALA A 135 5.99 -27.15 15.96
C ALA A 135 7.36 -27.85 15.80
N GLY A 136 7.84 -28.46 16.88
CA GLY A 136 9.15 -29.12 16.94
C GLY A 136 10.31 -28.23 17.40
N ASN A 137 10.16 -26.91 17.38
CA ASN A 137 11.19 -25.95 17.84
C ASN A 137 10.90 -25.37 19.23
N CYS A 138 9.79 -25.76 19.87
CA CYS A 138 9.42 -25.29 21.21
C CYS A 138 9.76 -26.35 22.26
N ASN A 139 10.82 -26.11 23.02
CA ASN A 139 11.10 -26.87 24.23
C ASN A 139 10.40 -26.22 25.43
N THR A 140 9.28 -26.82 25.87
CA THR A 140 8.47 -26.31 26.97
C THR A 140 9.21 -26.17 28.31
N LYS A 141 10.33 -26.87 28.49
CA LYS A 141 11.16 -26.78 29.70
C LYS A 141 12.10 -25.58 29.70
N THR A 142 12.49 -25.09 28.53
CA THR A 142 13.49 -24.02 28.38
C THR A 142 12.93 -22.72 27.84
N ILE A 143 11.76 -22.74 27.21
CA ILE A 143 11.10 -21.54 26.67
C ILE A 143 10.75 -20.56 27.81
N ARG A 144 10.98 -19.28 27.58
CA ARG A 144 10.70 -18.21 28.56
C ARG A 144 9.66 -17.20 28.06
N ASN A 145 9.29 -17.27 26.80
CA ASN A 145 8.26 -16.46 26.16
C ASN A 145 7.26 -17.36 25.46
N LEU A 146 6.09 -16.82 25.12
CA LEU A 146 5.17 -17.52 24.23
C LEU A 146 5.80 -17.68 22.85
N PRO A 147 5.60 -18.82 22.17
CA PRO A 147 6.06 -18.98 20.79
C PRO A 147 5.42 -17.93 19.88
N VAL A 148 6.24 -17.19 19.13
CA VAL A 148 5.74 -16.21 18.16
C VAL A 148 5.35 -16.94 16.88
N VAL A 149 4.08 -16.87 16.54
CA VAL A 149 3.50 -17.53 15.34
C VAL A 149 2.92 -16.53 14.36
N SER A 150 3.14 -15.25 14.61
CA SER A 150 2.53 -14.15 13.84
C SER A 150 3.58 -13.23 13.20
N GLU A 151 3.14 -12.54 12.17
CA GLU A 151 3.76 -11.34 11.62
C GLU A 151 2.71 -10.23 11.55
N VAL A 152 3.15 -8.98 11.56
CA VAL A 152 2.26 -7.84 11.37
C VAL A 152 2.37 -7.31 9.93
N CYS A 153 1.22 -6.94 9.38
CA CYS A 153 1.11 -6.20 8.14
C CYS A 153 0.29 -4.93 8.40
N VAL A 154 0.97 -3.81 8.50
CA VAL A 154 0.33 -2.58 8.98
C VAL A 154 -0.08 -1.70 7.81
N HIS A 155 -1.36 -1.35 7.78
CA HIS A 155 -1.95 -0.51 6.75
C HIS A 155 -1.84 0.96 7.11
N TYR A 156 -1.28 1.73 6.20
CA TYR A 156 -1.22 3.19 6.22
C TYR A 156 -1.80 3.76 4.93
N VAL A 157 -2.21 5.02 4.99
CA VAL A 157 -2.61 5.79 3.80
C VAL A 157 -1.86 7.12 3.79
N LYS A 158 -1.63 7.67 2.60
CA LYS A 158 -1.10 9.02 2.46
C LYS A 158 -2.22 10.00 2.75
N ARG A 159 -2.01 10.89 3.74
CA ARG A 159 -2.99 11.93 4.06
C ARG A 159 -2.97 13.02 2.99
N ALA A 160 -4.16 13.44 2.52
CA ALA A 160 -4.29 14.66 1.76
C ALA A 160 -3.94 15.87 2.65
N SER A 161 -3.19 16.81 2.10
CA SER A 161 -2.81 18.05 2.80
C SER A 161 -3.81 19.15 2.45
N PHE A 162 -4.38 19.75 3.49
CA PHE A 162 -5.22 20.93 3.38
C PHE A 162 -4.66 22.04 4.25
N GLU A 163 -4.91 23.27 3.87
CA GLU A 163 -4.48 24.44 4.62
C GLU A 163 -5.65 25.42 4.81
N ILE A 164 -5.69 26.07 5.97
CA ILE A 164 -6.58 27.17 6.30
C ILE A 164 -5.68 28.30 6.81
N ASP A 165 -5.67 29.42 6.12
CA ASP A 165 -4.85 30.59 6.46
C ASP A 165 -3.35 30.27 6.68
N GLY A 166 -2.81 29.38 5.82
CA GLY A 166 -1.42 28.94 5.90
C GLY A 166 -1.12 27.91 7.01
N MET A 167 -2.14 27.43 7.73
CA MET A 167 -2.00 26.42 8.77
C MET A 167 -2.54 25.07 8.30
N PRO A 168 -1.84 23.95 8.60
CA PRO A 168 -2.33 22.62 8.27
C PRO A 168 -3.72 22.35 8.85
N ALA A 169 -4.60 21.78 8.04
CA ALA A 169 -5.97 21.44 8.42
C ALA A 169 -6.33 20.03 7.99
N THR A 170 -7.28 19.43 8.67
CA THR A 170 -7.89 18.17 8.22
C THR A 170 -8.87 18.45 7.07
N MET A 171 -9.16 17.42 6.28
CA MET A 171 -10.18 17.49 5.23
C MET A 171 -11.54 17.99 5.76
N GLN A 172 -11.93 17.52 6.94
CA GLN A 172 -13.16 17.92 7.60
C GLN A 172 -13.16 19.43 7.94
N GLU A 173 -12.09 19.91 8.56
CA GLU A 173 -11.94 21.32 8.92
C GLU A 173 -11.95 22.21 7.70
N TRP A 174 -11.21 21.82 6.65
CA TRP A 174 -11.16 22.56 5.40
C TRP A 174 -12.54 22.61 4.71
N LEU A 175 -13.25 21.47 4.62
CA LEU A 175 -14.58 21.43 4.03
C LEU A 175 -15.57 22.36 4.76
N ILE A 176 -15.55 22.34 6.09
CA ILE A 176 -16.39 23.18 6.93
C ILE A 176 -15.99 24.67 6.78
N HIS A 177 -14.69 24.95 6.71
CA HIS A 177 -14.16 26.29 6.54
C HIS A 177 -14.60 26.90 5.19
N GLU A 178 -14.43 26.16 4.09
CA GLU A 178 -14.81 26.64 2.76
C GLU A 178 -16.33 26.95 2.66
N TRP A 179 -17.18 26.11 3.27
CA TRP A 179 -18.60 26.41 3.35
C TRP A 179 -18.89 27.66 4.20
N LYS A 180 -18.25 27.80 5.35
CA LYS A 180 -18.43 28.99 6.23
C LYS A 180 -17.96 30.27 5.56
N ARG A 181 -16.87 30.21 4.80
CA ARG A 181 -16.34 31.35 4.05
C ARG A 181 -17.36 31.91 3.05
N SER A 182 -18.23 31.04 2.51
CA SER A 182 -19.31 31.50 1.60
C SER A 182 -20.43 32.31 2.29
N GLU A 183 -20.44 32.35 3.62
CA GLU A 183 -21.50 32.96 4.46
C GLU A 183 -22.91 32.35 4.23
N ILE A 184 -23.01 31.24 3.52
CA ILE A 184 -24.27 30.53 3.29
C ILE A 184 -24.65 29.73 4.56
N PRO A 185 -25.91 29.83 5.02
CA PRO A 185 -26.38 29.06 6.15
C PRO A 185 -26.19 27.53 5.95
N PHE A 186 -25.72 26.80 6.97
CA PHE A 186 -25.47 25.35 6.89
C PHE A 186 -26.70 24.54 6.42
N LYS A 187 -27.91 24.99 6.74
CA LYS A 187 -29.14 24.33 6.30
C LYS A 187 -29.22 24.23 4.78
N GLN A 188 -28.75 25.24 4.07
CA GLN A 188 -28.78 25.26 2.60
C GLN A 188 -27.86 24.24 1.96
N ALA A 189 -26.87 23.70 2.67
CA ALA A 189 -26.08 22.58 2.18
C ALA A 189 -26.92 21.31 1.93
N ASN A 190 -27.96 21.09 2.74
CA ASN A 190 -28.90 19.98 2.49
C ASN A 190 -29.72 20.22 1.22
N GLU A 191 -30.19 21.45 1.02
CA GLU A 191 -30.98 21.86 -0.15
C GLU A 191 -30.14 21.75 -1.42
N ALA A 192 -28.92 22.25 -1.40
CA ALA A 192 -27.96 22.18 -2.51
C ALA A 192 -27.71 20.74 -2.99
N CYS A 193 -27.66 19.80 -2.05
CA CYS A 193 -27.40 18.38 -2.36
C CYS A 193 -28.67 17.54 -2.57
N GLY A 194 -29.86 18.09 -2.31
CA GLY A 194 -31.12 17.35 -2.38
C GLY A 194 -31.23 16.25 -1.30
N VAL A 195 -30.67 16.50 -0.10
CA VAL A 195 -30.70 15.56 1.03
C VAL A 195 -31.45 16.16 2.22
N VAL A 196 -31.95 15.30 3.11
CA VAL A 196 -32.77 15.76 4.26
C VAL A 196 -31.88 16.42 5.32
N ASP A 197 -30.83 15.72 5.78
CA ASP A 197 -29.95 16.19 6.86
C ASP A 197 -28.48 15.72 6.73
N ALA A 198 -28.16 14.95 5.69
CA ALA A 198 -26.84 14.31 5.56
C ALA A 198 -25.71 15.35 5.44
N ALA A 199 -25.93 16.46 4.73
CA ALA A 199 -24.91 17.49 4.57
C ALA A 199 -24.55 18.13 5.92
N THR A 200 -25.54 18.56 6.69
CA THR A 200 -25.33 19.24 7.97
C THR A 200 -24.82 18.31 9.06
N ARG A 201 -25.36 17.06 9.15
CA ARG A 201 -25.01 16.15 10.24
C ARG A 201 -23.72 15.36 9.99
N LYS A 202 -23.49 14.97 8.76
CA LYS A 202 -22.41 14.00 8.44
C LYS A 202 -21.22 14.65 7.74
N TRP A 203 -21.46 15.55 6.76
CA TRP A 203 -20.37 16.15 5.99
C TRP A 203 -19.84 17.44 6.61
N MET A 204 -20.73 18.25 7.19
CA MET A 204 -20.38 19.50 7.88
C MET A 204 -20.38 19.33 9.42
N GLY A 205 -20.71 18.16 9.94
CA GLY A 205 -20.65 17.84 11.36
C GLY A 205 -19.22 17.79 11.87
N LYS A 206 -19.03 18.07 13.18
CA LYS A 206 -17.73 18.02 13.86
C LYS A 206 -17.54 16.75 14.70
N ASP A 207 -18.53 15.88 14.71
CA ASP A 207 -18.55 14.71 15.55
C ASP A 207 -18.00 13.45 14.84
N ARG A 208 -18.03 12.32 15.56
CA ARG A 208 -17.61 11.00 15.06
C ARG A 208 -18.45 10.46 13.91
N LEU A 209 -19.56 11.10 13.58
CA LEU A 209 -20.43 10.69 12.47
C LEU A 209 -19.98 11.26 11.13
N TRP A 210 -18.95 12.10 11.15
CA TRP A 210 -18.41 12.68 9.93
C TRP A 210 -17.87 11.63 8.96
N TYR A 211 -18.21 11.78 7.72
CA TYR A 211 -17.56 11.09 6.61
C TYR A 211 -17.47 12.02 5.40
N MET A 212 -16.49 11.74 4.56
CA MET A 212 -16.23 12.50 3.34
C MET A 212 -17.45 12.48 2.43
N PRO A 213 -17.95 13.65 1.96
CA PRO A 213 -19.04 13.71 0.99
C PRO A 213 -18.75 12.85 -0.24
N PRO A 214 -19.76 12.15 -0.81
CA PRO A 214 -19.64 11.57 -2.13
C PRO A 214 -19.30 12.61 -3.19
N SER A 215 -18.66 12.18 -4.27
CA SER A 215 -18.17 13.04 -5.36
C SER A 215 -19.26 13.96 -5.94
N ASP A 216 -20.45 13.41 -6.20
CA ASP A 216 -21.60 14.16 -6.70
C ASP A 216 -22.14 15.20 -5.69
N ALA A 217 -22.16 14.82 -4.41
CA ALA A 217 -22.56 15.75 -3.34
C ALA A 217 -21.56 16.90 -3.17
N PHE A 218 -20.24 16.57 -3.19
CA PHE A 218 -19.19 17.59 -3.15
C PHE A 218 -19.30 18.56 -4.33
N GLN A 219 -19.49 18.03 -5.54
CA GLN A 219 -19.66 18.83 -6.75
C GLN A 219 -20.82 19.83 -6.62
N LYS A 220 -21.96 19.39 -6.05
CA LYS A 220 -23.13 20.25 -5.79
C LYS A 220 -22.84 21.30 -4.73
N LEU A 221 -22.15 20.93 -3.64
CA LEU A 221 -21.75 21.90 -2.60
C LEU A 221 -20.84 22.98 -3.18
N ALA A 222 -19.83 22.58 -3.95
CA ALA A 222 -18.88 23.52 -4.56
C ALA A 222 -19.58 24.44 -5.56
N ALA A 223 -20.42 23.91 -6.43
CA ALA A 223 -21.19 24.71 -7.41
C ALA A 223 -22.11 25.72 -6.69
N TYR A 224 -22.89 25.25 -5.72
CA TYR A 224 -23.83 26.09 -4.98
C TYR A 224 -23.13 27.22 -4.22
N ALA A 225 -22.00 26.92 -3.57
CA ALA A 225 -21.25 27.96 -2.85
C ALA A 225 -20.65 29.01 -3.78
N ASN A 226 -20.18 28.62 -4.96
CA ASN A 226 -19.62 29.55 -5.94
C ASN A 226 -20.72 30.41 -6.65
N GLU A 227 -21.96 29.90 -6.75
CA GLU A 227 -23.07 30.60 -7.36
C GLU A 227 -23.80 31.55 -6.39
N ASN A 228 -23.93 31.16 -5.11
CA ASN A 228 -24.78 31.83 -4.13
C ASN A 228 -24.01 32.43 -2.95
N GLY A 229 -22.71 32.17 -2.84
CA GLY A 229 -21.85 32.68 -1.77
C GLY A 229 -21.48 34.15 -1.96
N ARG A 230 -21.02 34.77 -0.89
CA ARG A 230 -20.47 36.11 -0.94
C ARG A 230 -19.19 36.12 -1.79
N GLU A 231 -19.03 37.14 -2.64
CA GLU A 231 -17.74 37.34 -3.34
C GLU A 231 -16.62 37.66 -2.35
N ASP A 232 -15.57 36.83 -2.33
CA ASP A 232 -14.40 37.02 -1.46
C ASP A 232 -13.03 36.87 -2.18
N GLY A 233 -13.04 36.99 -3.50
CA GLY A 233 -11.84 37.11 -4.33
C GLY A 233 -11.21 35.79 -4.77
N ARG A 234 -11.64 34.63 -4.23
CA ARG A 234 -11.22 33.31 -4.73
C ARG A 234 -12.40 32.33 -4.77
N PRO A 235 -12.36 31.32 -5.68
CA PRO A 235 -13.40 30.28 -5.70
C PRO A 235 -13.48 29.52 -4.38
N TYR A 236 -14.68 29.13 -3.99
CA TYR A 236 -14.91 28.22 -2.87
C TYR A 236 -14.53 26.80 -3.24
N PHE A 237 -14.07 26.02 -2.26
CA PHE A 237 -13.60 24.64 -2.44
C PHE A 237 -12.46 24.51 -3.45
N SER A 238 -11.59 25.53 -3.49
CA SER A 238 -10.38 25.58 -4.31
C SER A 238 -9.15 25.41 -3.43
N ILE A 239 -8.23 24.49 -3.81
CA ILE A 239 -6.94 24.31 -3.13
C ILE A 239 -5.90 25.29 -3.69
N ASP A 240 -5.92 25.52 -5.00
CA ASP A 240 -4.96 26.38 -5.71
C ASP A 240 -5.39 27.85 -5.79
N GLY A 241 -6.62 28.15 -5.36
CA GLY A 241 -7.21 29.50 -5.47
C GLY A 241 -7.67 29.88 -6.89
N VAL A 242 -7.56 28.97 -7.87
CA VAL A 242 -7.88 29.24 -9.28
C VAL A 242 -9.24 28.68 -9.67
N ALA A 243 -9.50 27.42 -9.33
CA ALA A 243 -10.76 26.75 -9.64
C ALA A 243 -11.24 25.86 -8.48
N PRO A 244 -12.57 25.68 -8.32
CA PRO A 244 -13.09 24.67 -7.39
C PRO A 244 -12.61 23.28 -7.77
N LEU A 245 -12.34 22.43 -6.79
CA LEU A 245 -12.13 21.01 -7.05
C LEU A 245 -13.36 20.42 -7.74
N THR A 246 -13.13 19.59 -8.73
CA THR A 246 -14.19 18.75 -9.31
C THR A 246 -14.55 17.60 -8.36
N GLY A 247 -15.71 17.00 -8.53
CA GLY A 247 -16.09 15.81 -7.78
C GLY A 247 -15.11 14.64 -7.98
N GLU A 248 -14.52 14.52 -9.17
CA GLU A 248 -13.51 13.52 -9.46
C GLU A 248 -12.21 13.76 -8.69
N GLU A 249 -11.68 14.99 -8.69
CA GLU A 249 -10.50 15.38 -7.91
C GLU A 249 -10.74 15.20 -6.41
N TRP A 250 -11.92 15.61 -5.93
CA TRP A 250 -12.34 15.35 -4.55
C TRP A 250 -12.28 13.86 -4.20
N SER A 251 -12.81 12.98 -5.04
CA SER A 251 -12.77 11.53 -4.79
C SER A 251 -11.36 10.96 -4.66
N LYS A 252 -10.38 11.62 -5.31
CA LYS A 252 -8.96 11.25 -5.25
C LYS A 252 -8.22 11.76 -4.00
N MET A 253 -8.89 12.52 -3.12
CA MET A 253 -8.30 13.02 -1.88
C MET A 253 -8.27 11.98 -0.75
N ARG A 254 -8.68 10.74 -1.02
CA ARG A 254 -8.68 9.63 -0.06
C ARG A 254 -8.36 8.31 -0.73
N ALA A 255 -7.52 7.50 -0.08
CA ALA A 255 -7.22 6.15 -0.53
C ALA A 255 -8.50 5.29 -0.60
N LYS A 256 -8.57 4.44 -1.62
CA LYS A 256 -9.63 3.44 -1.78
C LYS A 256 -9.47 2.37 -0.71
N PHE A 257 -10.59 1.87 -0.20
CA PHE A 257 -10.58 0.70 0.67
C PHE A 257 -11.91 -0.06 0.55
N TYR A 258 -11.83 -1.27 0.05
CA TYR A 258 -12.94 -2.20 -0.12
C TYR A 258 -12.79 -3.35 0.87
N CYS A 259 -13.57 -3.35 1.95
CA CYS A 259 -13.51 -4.43 2.93
C CYS A 259 -14.32 -5.63 2.44
N PRO A 260 -13.69 -6.77 2.10
CA PRO A 260 -14.43 -7.97 1.70
C PRO A 260 -15.26 -8.51 2.87
N LEU A 261 -16.46 -9.02 2.57
CA LEU A 261 -17.34 -9.60 3.59
C LEU A 261 -16.65 -10.76 4.32
N GLY A 262 -16.70 -10.74 5.64
CA GLY A 262 -16.10 -11.79 6.49
C GLY A 262 -14.59 -11.67 6.72
N LYS A 263 -13.89 -10.71 6.13
CA LYS A 263 -12.48 -10.44 6.43
C LYS A 263 -12.34 -9.59 7.71
N THR A 264 -11.33 -9.92 8.49
CA THR A 264 -10.94 -9.18 9.71
C THR A 264 -9.46 -8.84 9.64
N ASN A 265 -8.96 -8.12 10.64
CA ASN A 265 -7.53 -7.83 10.77
C ASN A 265 -6.70 -8.99 11.34
N VAL A 266 -7.28 -10.16 11.53
CA VAL A 266 -6.55 -11.40 11.87
C VAL A 266 -6.71 -12.39 10.73
N TRP A 267 -5.59 -12.74 10.12
CA TRP A 267 -5.53 -13.63 8.95
C TRP A 267 -4.98 -14.98 9.37
N SER A 268 -5.86 -15.92 9.70
CA SER A 268 -5.48 -17.29 10.08
C SER A 268 -5.19 -18.11 8.82
N LEU A 269 -3.96 -18.08 8.38
CA LEU A 269 -3.47 -18.78 7.20
C LEU A 269 -2.11 -19.42 7.51
N PRO A 270 -1.98 -20.76 7.39
CA PRO A 270 -0.71 -21.40 7.66
C PRO A 270 0.39 -20.93 6.70
N GLN A 271 1.62 -20.96 7.18
CA GLN A 271 2.79 -20.72 6.33
C GLN A 271 2.80 -21.68 5.13
N LEU A 272 3.23 -21.19 3.98
CA LEU A 272 3.29 -21.98 2.75
C LEU A 272 4.04 -23.30 2.95
N LYS A 273 3.48 -24.39 2.42
CA LYS A 273 4.01 -25.75 2.49
C LYS A 273 3.92 -26.40 1.10
N GLY A 274 4.67 -27.50 0.93
CA GLY A 274 4.56 -28.34 -0.26
C GLY A 274 4.93 -27.64 -1.57
N GLU A 275 4.02 -27.68 -2.54
CA GLU A 275 4.22 -27.16 -3.91
C GLU A 275 4.08 -25.64 -4.02
N GLU A 276 3.31 -25.00 -3.13
CA GLU A 276 3.20 -23.54 -3.09
C GLU A 276 4.52 -22.86 -2.71
N ARG A 277 5.39 -23.58 -2.00
CA ARG A 277 6.70 -23.11 -1.60
C ARG A 277 7.70 -23.36 -2.71
N LEU A 278 8.28 -22.31 -3.26
CA LEU A 278 9.24 -22.41 -4.34
C LEU A 278 10.49 -23.17 -3.89
N LYS A 279 10.89 -24.16 -4.69
CA LYS A 279 12.06 -24.99 -4.48
C LYS A 279 12.93 -25.02 -5.74
N GLU A 280 14.22 -24.96 -5.56
CA GLU A 280 15.21 -25.19 -6.61
C GLU A 280 16.13 -26.35 -6.18
N GLY A 281 16.27 -27.37 -7.01
CA GLY A 281 17.05 -28.57 -6.63
C GLY A 281 16.54 -29.28 -5.36
N GLY A 282 15.24 -29.20 -5.06
CA GLY A 282 14.63 -29.78 -3.86
C GLY A 282 14.79 -28.95 -2.59
N LYS A 283 15.53 -27.84 -2.62
CA LYS A 283 15.72 -26.92 -1.49
C LYS A 283 14.78 -25.72 -1.61
N VAL A 284 14.26 -25.26 -0.48
CA VAL A 284 13.44 -24.04 -0.40
C VAL A 284 14.29 -22.84 -0.79
N VAL A 285 13.81 -22.05 -1.75
CA VAL A 285 14.53 -20.86 -2.25
C VAL A 285 14.47 -19.71 -1.24
N HIS A 286 13.31 -19.47 -0.65
CA HIS A 286 13.11 -18.38 0.31
C HIS A 286 12.21 -18.80 1.46
N ASN A 287 12.65 -18.58 2.70
CA ASN A 287 11.92 -19.04 3.89
C ASN A 287 10.69 -18.19 4.20
N ASN A 288 10.68 -16.91 3.83
CA ASN A 288 9.64 -15.93 4.18
C ASN A 288 8.75 -15.54 2.99
N GLN A 289 8.57 -16.45 2.02
CA GLN A 289 7.64 -16.20 0.90
C GLN A 289 6.23 -15.95 1.44
N LYS A 290 5.64 -14.81 1.07
CA LYS A 290 4.25 -14.49 1.45
C LYS A 290 3.25 -15.29 0.61
N PRO A 291 2.13 -15.72 1.19
CA PRO A 291 1.05 -16.36 0.46
C PRO A 291 0.46 -15.45 -0.62
N LEU A 292 0.31 -15.98 -1.84
CA LEU A 292 -0.22 -15.21 -2.96
C LEU A 292 -1.62 -14.66 -2.69
N CYS A 293 -2.47 -15.45 -2.01
CA CYS A 293 -3.82 -15.04 -1.64
C CYS A 293 -3.84 -13.80 -0.74
N LEU A 294 -2.93 -13.68 0.24
CA LEU A 294 -2.86 -12.49 1.10
C LEU A 294 -2.44 -11.25 0.31
N ILE A 295 -1.51 -11.39 -0.62
CA ILE A 295 -1.08 -10.27 -1.47
C ILE A 295 -2.21 -9.85 -2.42
N LYS A 296 -2.96 -10.82 -2.98
CA LYS A 296 -4.16 -10.52 -3.78
C LYS A 296 -5.24 -9.81 -2.95
N ASP A 297 -5.51 -10.28 -1.74
CA ASP A 297 -6.45 -9.61 -0.83
C ASP A 297 -6.06 -8.14 -0.60
N ILE A 298 -4.78 -7.87 -0.29
CA ILE A 298 -4.25 -6.52 -0.10
C ILE A 298 -4.49 -5.64 -1.33
N ILE A 299 -4.10 -6.13 -2.52
CA ILE A 299 -4.23 -5.39 -3.77
C ILE A 299 -5.70 -5.11 -4.08
N SER A 300 -6.60 -6.09 -3.90
CA SER A 300 -8.03 -5.93 -4.17
C SER A 300 -8.70 -4.93 -3.24
N MET A 301 -8.28 -4.87 -1.98
CA MET A 301 -8.84 -3.93 -1.01
C MET A 301 -8.53 -2.47 -1.33
N CYS A 302 -7.43 -2.18 -2.02
CA CYS A 302 -6.89 -0.82 -2.13
C CYS A 302 -6.72 -0.31 -3.57
N SER A 303 -7.05 -1.11 -4.58
CA SER A 303 -6.83 -0.72 -5.98
C SER A 303 -7.89 -1.26 -6.93
N ASP A 304 -8.00 -0.63 -8.08
CA ASP A 304 -8.79 -1.09 -9.23
C ASP A 304 -7.88 -1.61 -10.35
N ALA A 305 -8.46 -2.25 -11.36
CA ALA A 305 -7.74 -2.65 -12.57
C ALA A 305 -7.08 -1.43 -13.24
N GLY A 306 -5.86 -1.60 -13.73
CA GLY A 306 -5.02 -0.52 -14.29
C GLY A 306 -4.20 0.26 -13.25
N ASP A 307 -4.52 0.19 -11.97
CA ASP A 307 -3.77 0.87 -10.90
C ASP A 307 -2.33 0.33 -10.77
N VAL A 308 -1.48 1.09 -10.07
CA VAL A 308 -0.04 0.82 -9.93
C VAL A 308 0.30 0.28 -8.55
N VAL A 309 0.96 -0.86 -8.51
CA VAL A 309 1.51 -1.50 -7.30
C VAL A 309 3.03 -1.35 -7.29
N TRP A 310 3.59 -0.93 -6.16
CA TRP A 310 5.02 -0.98 -5.89
C TRP A 310 5.36 -2.12 -4.94
N ASP A 311 6.42 -2.86 -5.24
CA ASP A 311 7.04 -3.85 -4.37
C ASP A 311 8.56 -3.61 -4.33
N PRO A 312 9.02 -2.70 -3.43
CA PRO A 312 10.43 -2.34 -3.35
C PRO A 312 11.38 -3.48 -2.99
N PHE A 313 10.86 -4.56 -2.43
CA PHE A 313 11.62 -5.71 -1.93
C PHE A 313 11.07 -6.99 -2.54
N GLY A 314 11.12 -7.07 -3.87
CA GLY A 314 10.36 -7.99 -4.70
C GLY A 314 10.55 -9.48 -4.44
N GLY A 315 11.70 -9.89 -3.90
CA GLY A 315 12.00 -11.28 -3.56
C GLY A 315 11.66 -12.24 -4.70
N LEU A 316 10.72 -13.14 -4.45
CA LEU A 316 10.22 -14.10 -5.42
C LEU A 316 9.09 -13.57 -6.31
N ALA A 317 8.91 -12.25 -6.39
CA ALA A 317 7.96 -11.55 -7.24
C ALA A 317 6.47 -11.89 -6.97
N THR A 318 6.10 -12.13 -5.72
CA THR A 318 4.72 -12.50 -5.37
C THR A 318 3.73 -11.38 -5.67
N ALA A 319 4.09 -10.11 -5.40
CA ALA A 319 3.25 -8.96 -5.73
C ALA A 319 3.10 -8.77 -7.26
N ALA A 320 4.16 -9.02 -8.04
CA ALA A 320 4.07 -8.97 -9.50
C ALA A 320 3.10 -10.03 -10.04
N ILE A 321 3.17 -11.27 -9.53
CA ILE A 321 2.23 -12.33 -9.91
C ILE A 321 0.79 -11.95 -9.53
N ALA A 322 0.56 -11.47 -8.31
CA ALA A 322 -0.76 -11.01 -7.88
C ALA A 322 -1.30 -9.89 -8.79
N SER A 323 -0.43 -8.92 -9.14
CA SER A 323 -0.79 -7.81 -10.01
C SER A 323 -1.18 -8.25 -11.42
N ILE A 324 -0.45 -9.22 -12.00
CA ILE A 324 -0.79 -9.83 -13.29
C ILE A 324 -2.19 -10.45 -13.21
N ASP A 325 -2.46 -11.23 -12.15
CA ASP A 325 -3.75 -11.91 -11.99
C ASP A 325 -4.92 -10.96 -11.91
N MET A 326 -4.69 -9.81 -11.35
CA MET A 326 -5.73 -8.84 -11.04
C MET A 326 -5.79 -7.66 -12.03
N GLY A 327 -4.93 -7.64 -13.07
CA GLY A 327 -4.92 -6.55 -14.05
C GLY A 327 -4.34 -5.23 -13.52
N ARG A 328 -3.36 -5.29 -12.62
CA ARG A 328 -2.63 -4.12 -12.11
C ARG A 328 -1.24 -4.05 -12.70
N SER A 329 -0.69 -2.84 -12.86
CA SER A 329 0.73 -2.66 -13.13
C SER A 329 1.53 -2.92 -11.87
N CYS A 330 2.73 -3.52 -11.98
CA CYS A 330 3.62 -3.73 -10.85
C CYS A 330 5.03 -3.27 -11.18
N TYR A 331 5.61 -2.50 -10.28
CA TYR A 331 6.99 -2.06 -10.32
C TYR A 331 7.70 -2.58 -9.07
N SER A 332 8.70 -3.43 -9.28
CA SER A 332 9.41 -4.10 -8.19
C SER A 332 10.91 -4.11 -8.40
N SER A 333 11.65 -4.20 -7.30
CA SER A 333 13.11 -4.32 -7.29
C SER A 333 13.56 -5.41 -6.33
N GLU A 334 14.63 -6.12 -6.68
CA GLU A 334 15.27 -7.13 -5.83
C GLU A 334 16.77 -6.96 -5.90
N ILE A 335 17.40 -6.80 -4.74
CA ILE A 335 18.84 -6.54 -4.63
C ILE A 335 19.68 -7.82 -4.73
N ASP A 336 19.11 -8.96 -4.33
CA ASP A 336 19.78 -10.26 -4.43
C ASP A 336 19.59 -10.82 -5.84
N THR A 337 20.70 -11.08 -6.54
CA THR A 337 20.71 -11.53 -7.93
C THR A 337 20.08 -12.90 -8.12
N ASP A 338 20.22 -13.79 -7.14
CA ASP A 338 19.65 -15.14 -7.22
C ASP A 338 18.15 -15.10 -7.00
N MET A 339 17.66 -14.32 -6.03
CA MET A 339 16.22 -14.09 -5.82
C MET A 339 15.60 -13.39 -7.03
N PHE A 340 16.26 -12.36 -7.58
CA PHE A 340 15.82 -11.71 -8.80
C PHE A 340 15.67 -12.69 -9.97
N ARG A 341 16.69 -13.53 -10.21
CA ARG A 341 16.68 -14.56 -11.27
C ARG A 341 15.47 -15.50 -11.14
N VAL A 342 15.20 -15.96 -9.92
CA VAL A 342 14.05 -16.84 -9.64
C VAL A 342 12.73 -16.10 -9.82
N GLY A 343 12.59 -14.89 -9.28
CA GLY A 343 11.41 -14.05 -9.43
C GLY A 343 11.10 -13.74 -10.89
N ARG A 344 12.13 -13.38 -11.67
CA ARG A 344 12.02 -13.16 -13.13
C ARG A 344 11.53 -14.39 -13.88
N GLY A 345 12.10 -15.57 -13.55
CA GLY A 345 11.67 -16.84 -14.13
C GLY A 345 10.22 -17.16 -13.81
N ARG A 346 9.81 -16.92 -12.57
CA ARG A 346 8.44 -17.11 -12.11
C ARG A 346 7.45 -16.20 -12.86
N ILE A 347 7.75 -14.91 -13.03
CA ILE A 347 6.93 -14.00 -13.82
C ILE A 347 6.80 -14.49 -15.26
N ALA A 348 7.94 -14.85 -15.89
CA ALA A 348 7.96 -15.29 -17.28
C ALA A 348 7.14 -16.57 -17.50
N SER A 349 7.20 -17.55 -16.58
CA SER A 349 6.37 -18.76 -16.63
C SER A 349 4.90 -18.45 -16.45
N HIS A 350 4.57 -17.60 -15.50
CA HIS A 350 3.20 -17.22 -15.17
C HIS A 350 2.47 -16.48 -16.32
N ILE A 351 3.20 -15.69 -17.10
CA ILE A 351 2.65 -15.01 -18.29
C ILE A 351 2.35 -16.02 -19.42
N LYS A 352 3.15 -17.09 -19.53
CA LYS A 352 3.04 -18.08 -20.61
C LYS A 352 1.92 -19.10 -20.41
N GLU A 353 1.50 -19.33 -19.17
CA GLU A 353 0.44 -20.29 -18.86
C GLU A 353 -0.91 -19.79 -19.38
N PRO A 354 -1.61 -20.54 -20.24
CA PRO A 354 -2.97 -20.20 -20.64
C PRO A 354 -3.89 -20.37 -19.44
N ARG A 355 -4.52 -19.30 -18.98
CA ARG A 355 -5.44 -19.34 -17.82
C ARG A 355 -6.85 -19.64 -18.24
N GLN A 356 -7.39 -20.73 -17.73
CA GLN A 356 -8.83 -20.89 -17.59
C GLN A 356 -9.27 -20.13 -16.33
N PHE A 357 -9.98 -19.01 -16.52
CA PHE A 357 -10.68 -18.37 -15.41
C PHE A 357 -11.88 -19.24 -15.04
N SER A 358 -11.94 -19.72 -13.81
CA SER A 358 -13.19 -20.28 -13.27
C SER A 358 -14.04 -19.14 -12.72
N LEU A 359 -15.34 -19.18 -13.00
CA LEU A 359 -16.36 -18.21 -12.54
C LEU A 359 -16.51 -18.16 -10.99
N GLY A 360 -15.60 -18.79 -10.23
CA GLY A 360 -15.62 -18.88 -8.78
C GLY A 360 -14.47 -18.15 -8.07
N ASP A 361 -13.60 -17.43 -8.79
CA ASP A 361 -12.43 -16.74 -8.22
C ASP A 361 -12.70 -15.26 -7.86
N PHE A 362 -13.99 -14.86 -7.77
CA PHE A 362 -14.44 -13.50 -7.41
C PHE A 362 -15.23 -13.47 -6.12
#